data_2c6593f690454b578cae96f610c91d52
#
_entry.id   2c6593f690454b578cae96f610c91d52
#
_cell.length_a   1.000
_cell.length_b   1.000
_cell.length_c   1.000
_cell.angle_alpha   90.00
_cell.angle_beta   90.00
_cell.angle_gamma   90.00
#
_symmetry.space_group_name_H-M   'P 1'
#
loop_
_entity.id
_entity.type
_entity.pdbx_description
1 polymer ?
#
loop_
_entity_poly.entity_id
_entity_poly.type
_entity_poly.pdbx_seq_one_letter_code
_entity_poly.pdbx_strand_id
1 'polypeptide(L)'
;EALKPVLNRPGVFVLDSKEEKYGDYYCKLMNPKFCEITEITYFSGWQIETSRIHVETTVPQVFAESDVATLVRIVDASNNKALSEWWSSGAWQTNENSQYAQAIWNDENPRRLTHLYMYQMGNNFAKEVDLSALDKLQELSLYGNRVEKLTLPKNNTVLRSLTLAGNTPLSTLIVSMYPALEYLDVANTGLTAIDLSNNKNLKELFLNWTMIEAMDDEIAARLISYGVPMPTMRIDLAKFPVLKALCASGSLLEFTGVENPRQLESADGLVTLPVGEARVGGFAAYGETIDLSAQKTVGTSASRFVWTVGSDTIAHTENRLTITDDLPANYQVAGLVTNPLFPGWTVQYGAWIYTCDGDANLDKSVNVQDVTATVSYILKDKDNMIPNFGFAEADVNYNNNVEIADVIGIANIIRDEPITKASALRSEAEAPVQMELDADNFLTMNSQVPVAGIYLELVGAIDEIPLLGDAAKFMQASSLNGDTLRVIAYSLDGRTIPSGKSRIMRLPAGVTLVGASFSDAKANSLRSGGDAIVTSNAPIEAISRLEAVSNYP
;
A
#
# COMPACT_ATOMS: atom_id res chain seq x y z
N GLU A 1 -11.44 58.47 -18.43
CA GLU A 1 -10.63 59.63 -18.11
C GLU A 1 -10.11 59.53 -16.68
N ALA A 2 -8.83 59.78 -16.46
CA ALA A 2 -8.19 59.55 -15.15
C ALA A 2 -8.27 60.84 -14.31
N LEU A 3 -8.67 60.72 -13.03
CA LEU A 3 -8.52 61.78 -12.05
C LEU A 3 -7.00 62.10 -11.88
N LYS A 4 -6.61 63.33 -12.08
CA LYS A 4 -5.23 63.78 -11.88
C LYS A 4 -5.05 64.38 -10.48
N PRO A 5 -4.06 63.92 -9.68
CA PRO A 5 -3.79 64.52 -8.40
C PRO A 5 -3.30 65.97 -8.54
N VAL A 6 -3.77 66.86 -7.68
CA VAL A 6 -3.32 68.24 -7.66
C VAL A 6 -1.98 68.34 -6.93
N LEU A 7 -0.96 68.88 -7.60
CA LEU A 7 0.38 69.02 -7.03
C LEU A 7 0.34 69.84 -5.71
N ASN A 8 0.91 69.33 -4.63
CA ASN A 8 0.92 69.90 -3.28
C ASN A 8 -0.41 69.96 -2.50
N ARG A 9 -1.45 69.23 -2.97
CA ARG A 9 -2.70 69.01 -2.19
C ARG A 9 -3.00 67.52 -2.10
N PRO A 10 -2.48 66.80 -1.12
CA PRO A 10 -2.78 65.39 -0.94
C PRO A 10 -4.29 65.17 -0.77
N GLY A 11 -4.86 64.23 -1.55
CA GLY A 11 -6.29 63.91 -1.52
C GLY A 11 -7.19 64.78 -2.40
N VAL A 12 -6.62 65.75 -3.13
CA VAL A 12 -7.37 66.56 -4.12
C VAL A 12 -7.09 66.06 -5.53
N PHE A 13 -8.14 65.74 -6.25
CA PHE A 13 -8.09 65.25 -7.64
C PHE A 13 -8.92 66.18 -8.53
N VAL A 14 -8.47 66.39 -9.75
CA VAL A 14 -9.20 67.18 -10.78
C VAL A 14 -9.55 66.25 -11.92
N LEU A 15 -10.79 66.33 -12.38
CA LEU A 15 -11.24 65.71 -13.60
C LEU A 15 -10.86 66.61 -14.78
N ASP A 16 -9.93 66.18 -15.62
CA ASP A 16 -9.50 66.89 -16.80
C ASP A 16 -10.31 66.36 -18.02
N SER A 17 -11.51 66.88 -18.17
CA SER A 17 -12.38 66.57 -19.33
C SER A 17 -12.59 67.82 -20.15
N LYS A 18 -12.31 67.73 -21.44
CA LYS A 18 -12.57 68.80 -22.40
C LYS A 18 -13.95 68.65 -23.09
N GLU A 19 -14.71 67.65 -22.71
CA GLU A 19 -16.02 67.39 -23.32
C GLU A 19 -17.16 67.58 -22.28
N GLU A 20 -18.11 68.46 -22.62
CA GLU A 20 -19.38 68.60 -21.90
C GLU A 20 -20.28 67.38 -22.13
N LYS A 21 -20.05 66.29 -21.42
CA LYS A 21 -20.98 65.17 -21.42
C LYS A 21 -21.46 64.92 -19.98
N TYR A 22 -22.78 64.94 -19.82
CA TYR A 22 -23.46 64.46 -18.62
C TYR A 22 -23.24 62.96 -18.46
N GLY A 23 -22.59 62.52 -17.39
CA GLY A 23 -22.37 61.13 -17.04
C GLY A 23 -22.18 60.91 -15.54
N ASP A 24 -22.52 59.75 -15.04
CA ASP A 24 -22.28 59.37 -13.67
C ASP A 24 -20.77 59.16 -13.45
N TYR A 25 -20.15 59.87 -12.52
CA TYR A 25 -18.74 59.78 -12.21
C TYR A 25 -18.57 58.93 -10.96
N TYR A 26 -17.79 57.87 -11.05
CA TYR A 26 -17.42 56.98 -9.91
C TYR A 26 -16.01 57.31 -9.47
N CYS A 27 -15.85 57.67 -8.19
CA CYS A 27 -14.55 57.87 -7.58
C CYS A 27 -14.23 56.68 -6.64
N LYS A 28 -13.28 55.85 -7.01
CA LYS A 28 -12.80 54.77 -6.20
C LYS A 28 -11.64 55.26 -5.31
N LEU A 29 -11.88 55.45 -4.02
CA LEU A 29 -10.88 55.83 -3.04
C LEU A 29 -10.29 54.57 -2.40
N MET A 30 -9.03 54.30 -2.65
CA MET A 30 -8.28 53.11 -2.19
C MET A 30 -7.66 53.25 -0.80
N ASN A 31 -7.99 54.31 -0.01
CA ASN A 31 -7.44 54.48 1.33
C ASN A 31 -8.55 54.69 2.37
N PRO A 32 -8.67 53.81 3.37
CA PRO A 32 -9.74 53.85 4.39
C PRO A 32 -9.68 55.09 5.33
N LYS A 33 -8.60 55.88 5.27
CA LYS A 33 -8.48 57.10 6.08
C LYS A 33 -9.17 58.32 5.43
N PHE A 34 -9.76 58.20 4.25
CA PHE A 34 -10.40 59.30 3.54
C PHE A 34 -11.91 59.07 3.34
N CYS A 35 -12.62 58.70 4.38
CA CYS A 35 -14.07 58.45 4.32
C CYS A 35 -14.93 59.72 4.44
N GLU A 36 -14.36 60.91 4.65
CA GLU A 36 -15.11 62.16 4.68
C GLU A 36 -14.82 63.04 3.47
N ILE A 37 -15.85 63.29 2.64
CA ILE A 37 -15.79 64.36 1.64
C ILE A 37 -16.18 65.66 2.33
N THR A 38 -15.20 66.45 2.75
CA THR A 38 -15.40 67.65 3.55
C THR A 38 -15.64 68.91 2.69
N GLU A 39 -15.32 68.87 1.42
CA GLU A 39 -15.48 70.01 0.54
C GLU A 39 -15.69 69.61 -0.94
N ILE A 40 -16.82 70.05 -1.53
CA ILE A 40 -17.09 69.91 -2.96
C ILE A 40 -16.95 71.30 -3.58
N THR A 41 -15.95 71.54 -4.41
CA THR A 41 -15.78 72.77 -5.17
C THR A 41 -16.51 72.64 -6.50
N TYR A 42 -17.54 73.47 -6.68
CA TYR A 42 -18.32 73.52 -7.89
C TYR A 42 -17.58 74.27 -9.01
N PHE A 43 -17.58 73.67 -10.18
CA PHE A 43 -17.09 74.37 -11.39
C PHE A 43 -18.24 75.17 -11.99
N SER A 44 -17.95 76.36 -12.51
CA SER A 44 -18.92 77.26 -13.14
C SER A 44 -19.63 76.55 -14.30
N GLY A 45 -20.94 76.38 -14.20
CA GLY A 45 -21.77 75.71 -15.21
C GLY A 45 -22.10 74.24 -14.92
N TRP A 46 -21.65 73.67 -13.77
CA TRP A 46 -21.93 72.29 -13.38
C TRP A 46 -22.86 72.29 -12.17
N GLN A 47 -23.94 71.46 -12.26
CA GLN A 47 -24.71 71.08 -11.09
C GLN A 47 -24.31 69.66 -10.67
N ILE A 48 -23.81 69.52 -9.49
CA ILE A 48 -23.47 68.19 -8.91
C ILE A 48 -24.62 67.80 -7.96
N GLU A 49 -25.42 66.82 -8.33
CA GLU A 49 -26.36 66.19 -7.44
C GLU A 49 -25.60 65.23 -6.50
N THR A 50 -25.40 65.66 -5.27
CA THR A 50 -24.68 64.85 -4.24
C THR A 50 -25.38 63.53 -3.92
N SER A 51 -26.67 63.38 -4.26
CA SER A 51 -27.41 62.12 -4.10
C SER A 51 -26.98 61.01 -5.08
N ARG A 52 -26.16 61.33 -6.09
CA ARG A 52 -25.66 60.35 -7.07
C ARG A 52 -24.15 60.06 -6.93
N ILE A 53 -23.49 60.62 -5.92
CA ILE A 53 -22.10 60.30 -5.65
C ILE A 53 -22.07 59.01 -4.83
N HIS A 54 -21.80 57.88 -5.50
CA HIS A 54 -21.52 56.61 -4.82
C HIS A 54 -20.02 56.56 -4.56
N VAL A 55 -19.63 56.66 -3.29
CA VAL A 55 -18.25 56.44 -2.86
C VAL A 55 -18.16 54.98 -2.42
N GLU A 56 -17.69 54.13 -3.30
CA GLU A 56 -17.31 52.79 -2.89
C GLU A 56 -15.95 52.84 -2.18
N THR A 57 -15.97 52.82 -0.87
CA THR A 57 -14.75 52.58 -0.08
C THR A 57 -14.43 51.08 -0.09
N THR A 58 -13.71 50.60 -1.07
CA THR A 58 -13.12 49.27 -0.98
C THR A 58 -11.86 49.38 -0.14
N VAL A 59 -11.94 48.92 1.10
CA VAL A 59 -10.72 48.66 1.89
C VAL A 59 -9.89 47.65 1.08
N PRO A 60 -8.62 47.96 0.76
CA PRO A 60 -7.79 46.96 0.08
C PRO A 60 -7.81 45.67 0.88
N GLN A 61 -8.20 44.58 0.25
CA GLN A 61 -8.15 43.28 0.89
C GLN A 61 -6.69 42.91 1.10
N VAL A 62 -6.26 42.91 2.36
CA VAL A 62 -4.91 42.49 2.74
C VAL A 62 -4.98 41.03 3.16
N PHE A 63 -4.18 40.20 2.52
CA PHE A 63 -4.04 38.78 2.83
C PHE A 63 -2.80 38.57 3.68
N ALA A 64 -2.83 37.61 4.59
CA ALA A 64 -1.67 37.28 5.41
C ALA A 64 -0.51 36.79 4.54
N GLU A 65 0.66 37.40 4.67
CA GLU A 65 1.83 37.08 3.86
C GLU A 65 2.26 35.62 3.99
N SER A 66 2.15 35.04 5.19
CA SER A 66 2.45 33.63 5.44
C SER A 66 1.57 32.67 4.64
N ASP A 67 0.28 33.00 4.54
CA ASP A 67 -0.71 32.18 3.87
C ASP A 67 -0.54 32.29 2.35
N VAL A 68 -0.32 33.51 1.84
CA VAL A 68 -0.02 33.76 0.42
C VAL A 68 1.30 33.07 0.04
N ALA A 69 2.36 33.20 0.82
CA ALA A 69 3.63 32.54 0.57
C ALA A 69 3.51 31.01 0.53
N THR A 70 2.59 30.44 1.31
CA THR A 70 2.29 29.01 1.26
C THR A 70 1.65 28.61 -0.07
N LEU A 71 0.66 29.36 -0.55
CA LEU A 71 0.05 29.13 -1.86
C LEU A 71 1.08 29.25 -2.99
N VAL A 72 1.96 30.29 -2.96
CA VAL A 72 3.05 30.47 -3.94
C VAL A 72 3.92 29.21 -3.99
N ARG A 73 4.38 28.70 -2.84
CA ARG A 73 5.22 27.50 -2.81
C ARG A 73 4.55 26.28 -3.46
N ILE A 74 3.24 26.09 -3.24
CA ILE A 74 2.50 24.97 -3.83
C ILE A 74 2.39 25.15 -5.35
N VAL A 75 2.06 26.35 -5.81
CA VAL A 75 1.93 26.67 -7.25
C VAL A 75 3.27 26.48 -7.96
N ASP A 76 4.35 27.02 -7.40
CA ASP A 76 5.72 26.95 -7.97
C ASP A 76 6.26 25.51 -8.00
N ALA A 77 5.94 24.70 -6.99
CA ALA A 77 6.33 23.29 -6.93
C ALA A 77 5.49 22.39 -7.84
N SER A 78 4.37 22.89 -8.38
CA SER A 78 3.46 22.15 -9.22
C SER A 78 3.70 22.45 -10.70
N ASN A 79 3.78 21.41 -11.54
CA ASN A 79 3.86 21.57 -12.99
C ASN A 79 2.45 21.48 -13.61
N ASN A 80 1.53 22.34 -13.15
CA ASN A 80 0.14 22.31 -13.55
C ASN A 80 -0.31 23.66 -14.12
N LYS A 81 -0.67 23.66 -15.42
CA LYS A 81 -1.07 24.88 -16.13
C LYS A 81 -2.33 25.51 -15.52
N ALA A 82 -3.34 24.71 -15.19
CA ALA A 82 -4.60 25.21 -14.63
C ALA A 82 -4.38 25.87 -13.25
N LEU A 83 -3.48 25.34 -12.43
CA LEU A 83 -3.12 25.93 -11.14
C LEU A 83 -2.35 27.25 -11.32
N SER A 84 -1.44 27.30 -12.31
CA SER A 84 -0.72 28.54 -12.67
C SER A 84 -1.66 29.63 -13.20
N GLU A 85 -2.66 29.24 -14.00
CA GLU A 85 -3.71 30.14 -14.50
C GLU A 85 -4.62 30.66 -13.37
N TRP A 86 -5.04 29.76 -12.46
CA TRP A 86 -5.81 30.13 -11.26
C TRP A 86 -5.05 31.16 -10.40
N TRP A 87 -3.74 30.95 -10.23
CA TRP A 87 -2.90 31.88 -9.50
C TRP A 87 -2.75 33.23 -10.23
N SER A 88 -2.34 33.22 -11.50
CA SER A 88 -2.06 34.41 -12.29
C SER A 88 -3.28 35.26 -12.60
N SER A 89 -4.47 34.66 -12.66
CA SER A 89 -5.74 35.38 -12.83
C SER A 89 -6.20 36.11 -11.56
N GLY A 90 -5.62 35.80 -10.40
CA GLY A 90 -6.07 36.34 -9.11
C GLY A 90 -7.33 35.66 -8.55
N ALA A 91 -7.80 34.56 -9.14
CA ALA A 91 -8.99 33.84 -8.68
C ALA A 91 -8.88 33.34 -7.22
N TRP A 92 -7.65 33.10 -6.74
CA TRP A 92 -7.37 32.74 -5.35
C TRP A 92 -7.78 33.82 -4.31
N GLN A 93 -8.02 35.05 -4.74
CA GLN A 93 -8.42 36.17 -3.87
C GLN A 93 -9.94 36.31 -3.70
N THR A 94 -10.71 35.69 -4.57
CA THR A 94 -12.15 35.99 -4.72
C THR A 94 -13.07 34.99 -4.05
N ASN A 95 -12.55 33.96 -3.41
CA ASN A 95 -13.29 32.82 -2.87
C ASN A 95 -14.07 32.04 -3.95
N GLU A 96 -13.86 32.35 -5.24
CA GLU A 96 -14.52 31.65 -6.33
C GLU A 96 -13.93 30.26 -6.56
N ASN A 97 -14.81 29.33 -6.90
CA ASN A 97 -14.42 27.96 -7.23
C ASN A 97 -13.94 27.89 -8.68
N SER A 98 -12.72 27.41 -8.88
CA SER A 98 -12.28 26.92 -10.19
C SER A 98 -12.46 25.40 -10.26
N GLN A 99 -12.35 24.84 -11.47
CA GLN A 99 -12.48 23.40 -11.66
C GLN A 99 -11.49 22.57 -10.80
N TYR A 100 -10.32 23.12 -10.48
CA TYR A 100 -9.22 22.38 -9.84
C TYR A 100 -8.73 22.97 -8.53
N ALA A 101 -9.04 24.24 -8.23
CA ALA A 101 -8.54 24.91 -7.03
C ALA A 101 -9.52 25.97 -6.52
N GLN A 102 -9.59 26.08 -5.19
CA GLN A 102 -10.31 27.14 -4.49
C GLN A 102 -9.58 27.49 -3.19
N ALA A 103 -9.48 28.78 -2.90
CA ALA A 103 -9.00 29.30 -1.63
C ALA A 103 -10.09 30.16 -1.00
N ILE A 104 -10.49 29.88 0.24
CA ILE A 104 -11.50 30.64 0.96
C ILE A 104 -10.84 31.35 2.14
N TRP A 105 -11.06 32.63 2.22
CA TRP A 105 -10.46 33.53 3.20
C TRP A 105 -11.53 34.05 4.17
N ASN A 106 -11.15 34.24 5.42
CA ASN A 106 -12.02 34.89 6.40
C ASN A 106 -12.08 36.43 6.18
N ASP A 107 -12.88 37.11 7.01
CA ASP A 107 -13.06 38.57 6.92
C ASP A 107 -12.13 39.36 7.87
N GLU A 108 -11.12 38.70 8.45
CA GLU A 108 -10.09 39.36 9.25
C GLU A 108 -9.21 40.29 8.40
N ASN A 109 -8.46 41.16 9.02
CA ASN A 109 -7.49 41.99 8.33
C ASN A 109 -6.13 41.91 9.07
N PRO A 110 -5.11 41.25 8.50
CA PRO A 110 -5.12 40.59 7.19
C PRO A 110 -6.02 39.35 7.15
N ARG A 111 -6.61 39.05 6.00
CA ARG A 111 -7.40 37.84 5.76
C ARG A 111 -6.53 36.62 5.92
N ARG A 112 -7.08 35.60 6.56
CA ARG A 112 -6.44 34.30 6.77
C ARG A 112 -7.13 33.22 5.96
N LEU A 113 -6.35 32.31 5.41
CA LEU A 113 -6.86 31.18 4.65
C LEU A 113 -7.55 30.17 5.60
N THR A 114 -8.82 29.90 5.31
CA THR A 114 -9.65 28.99 6.13
C THR A 114 -9.97 27.67 5.42
N HIS A 115 -10.11 27.71 4.08
CA HIS A 115 -10.37 26.51 3.30
C HIS A 115 -9.46 26.50 2.08
N LEU A 116 -8.88 25.33 1.80
CA LEU A 116 -8.03 25.12 0.64
C LEU A 116 -8.42 23.83 -0.05
N TYR A 117 -8.81 23.94 -1.31
CA TYR A 117 -9.17 22.81 -2.15
C TYR A 117 -8.31 22.81 -3.41
N MET A 118 -7.67 21.67 -3.69
CA MET A 118 -6.85 21.45 -4.88
C MET A 118 -7.04 20.00 -5.34
N TYR A 119 -7.66 19.81 -6.51
CA TYR A 119 -8.21 18.52 -6.92
C TYR A 119 -7.56 17.96 -8.18
N GLN A 120 -7.41 16.63 -8.24
CA GLN A 120 -7.20 15.80 -9.43
C GLN A 120 -6.10 16.28 -10.39
N MET A 121 -4.99 16.79 -9.85
CA MET A 121 -3.84 17.24 -10.66
C MET A 121 -2.80 16.12 -10.85
N GLY A 122 -2.95 15.00 -10.16
CA GLY A 122 -2.11 13.82 -10.30
C GLY A 122 -0.61 14.11 -10.15
N ASN A 123 0.19 13.61 -11.09
CA ASN A 123 1.65 13.80 -11.10
C ASN A 123 2.11 15.25 -11.32
N ASN A 124 1.22 16.13 -11.75
CA ASN A 124 1.53 17.54 -12.02
C ASN A 124 1.35 18.43 -10.79
N PHE A 125 0.93 17.86 -9.65
CA PHE A 125 0.84 18.55 -8.37
C PHE A 125 2.12 18.40 -7.56
N ALA A 126 2.35 19.32 -6.61
CA ALA A 126 3.48 19.27 -5.69
C ALA A 126 3.52 17.95 -4.91
N LYS A 127 4.64 17.26 -4.91
CA LYS A 127 4.83 16.00 -4.17
C LYS A 127 4.97 16.20 -2.66
N GLU A 128 5.61 17.29 -2.27
CA GLU A 128 5.72 17.72 -0.88
C GLU A 128 4.91 18.99 -0.68
N VAL A 129 3.98 18.97 0.27
CA VAL A 129 3.10 20.09 0.59
C VAL A 129 3.31 20.50 2.03
N ASP A 130 3.80 21.72 2.24
CA ASP A 130 4.02 22.30 3.56
C ASP A 130 2.99 23.40 3.83
N LEU A 131 2.02 23.07 4.70
CA LEU A 131 0.95 23.95 5.16
C LEU A 131 1.19 24.47 6.60
N SER A 132 2.40 24.33 7.13
CA SER A 132 2.72 24.60 8.54
C SER A 132 2.37 26.02 9.01
N ALA A 133 2.25 26.98 8.08
CA ALA A 133 1.91 28.37 8.36
C ALA A 133 0.40 28.65 8.42
N LEU A 134 -0.46 27.71 7.99
CA LEU A 134 -1.91 27.92 7.84
C LEU A 134 -2.68 27.58 9.14
N ASP A 135 -2.39 28.26 10.22
CA ASP A 135 -2.97 27.97 11.57
C ASP A 135 -4.48 28.24 11.68
N LYS A 136 -5.11 28.90 10.69
CA LYS A 136 -6.56 29.14 10.62
C LYS A 136 -7.29 28.21 9.65
N LEU A 137 -6.59 27.25 9.06
CA LEU A 137 -7.19 26.30 8.12
C LEU A 137 -8.24 25.44 8.83
N GLN A 138 -9.46 25.42 8.32
CA GLN A 138 -10.60 24.66 8.82
C GLN A 138 -10.90 23.45 7.95
N GLU A 139 -10.72 23.59 6.64
CA GLU A 139 -10.96 22.54 5.69
C GLU A 139 -9.80 22.45 4.67
N LEU A 140 -9.36 21.23 4.41
CA LEU A 140 -8.35 20.92 3.41
C LEU A 140 -8.82 19.77 2.54
N SER A 141 -8.76 19.96 1.23
CA SER A 141 -8.86 18.85 0.28
C SER A 141 -7.74 18.89 -0.75
N LEU A 142 -6.98 17.79 -0.80
CA LEU A 142 -5.96 17.53 -1.80
C LEU A 142 -6.30 16.27 -2.62
N TYR A 143 -7.59 16.01 -2.82
CA TYR A 143 -8.13 14.82 -3.47
C TYR A 143 -7.52 14.56 -4.86
N GLY A 144 -7.16 13.29 -5.14
CA GLY A 144 -6.76 12.85 -6.47
C GLY A 144 -5.42 13.40 -6.97
N ASN A 145 -4.52 13.78 -6.05
CA ASN A 145 -3.15 14.18 -6.33
C ASN A 145 -2.16 13.02 -6.05
N ARG A 146 -0.88 13.30 -6.13
CA ARG A 146 0.17 12.33 -5.80
C ARG A 146 1.13 12.90 -4.75
N VAL A 147 0.54 13.42 -3.69
CA VAL A 147 1.30 13.95 -2.54
C VAL A 147 2.04 12.80 -1.86
N GLU A 148 3.35 12.95 -1.71
CA GLU A 148 4.22 11.99 -1.01
C GLU A 148 4.40 12.37 0.45
N LYS A 149 4.45 13.69 0.73
CA LYS A 149 4.65 14.23 2.08
C LYS A 149 3.77 15.44 2.32
N LEU A 150 3.04 15.41 3.42
CA LEU A 150 2.18 16.50 3.87
C LEU A 150 2.59 16.96 5.27
N THR A 151 2.86 18.26 5.40
CA THR A 151 3.09 18.90 6.70
C THR A 151 1.91 19.81 7.01
N LEU A 152 1.14 19.45 8.03
CA LEU A 152 0.00 20.22 8.52
C LEU A 152 0.43 21.22 9.62
N PRO A 153 -0.37 22.29 9.90
CA PRO A 153 -0.04 23.31 10.90
C PRO A 153 -0.02 22.74 12.31
N LYS A 154 1.06 22.87 13.05
CA LYS A 154 1.21 22.30 14.41
C LYS A 154 0.27 22.87 15.46
N ASN A 155 -0.13 24.13 15.33
CA ASN A 155 -0.94 24.84 16.33
C ASN A 155 -2.37 25.09 15.86
N ASN A 156 -2.85 24.33 14.88
CA ASN A 156 -4.19 24.49 14.37
C ASN A 156 -5.20 23.71 15.23
N THR A 157 -6.10 24.44 15.90
CA THR A 157 -7.17 23.86 16.73
C THR A 157 -8.55 23.92 16.05
N VAL A 158 -8.62 24.36 14.80
CA VAL A 158 -9.88 24.62 14.09
C VAL A 158 -10.07 23.75 12.83
N LEU A 159 -9.09 22.92 12.48
CA LEU A 159 -9.19 21.99 11.36
C LEU A 159 -10.28 20.94 11.62
N ARG A 160 -11.33 20.96 10.80
CA ARG A 160 -12.52 20.10 10.94
C ARG A 160 -12.65 19.07 9.84
N SER A 161 -12.18 19.39 8.64
CA SER A 161 -12.33 18.51 7.48
C SER A 161 -10.99 18.33 6.76
N LEU A 162 -10.63 17.07 6.53
CA LEU A 162 -9.41 16.70 5.84
C LEU A 162 -9.69 15.60 4.82
N THR A 163 -9.54 15.92 3.53
CA THR A 163 -9.68 14.98 2.42
C THR A 163 -8.36 14.82 1.68
N LEU A 164 -7.78 13.65 1.77
CA LEU A 164 -6.51 13.27 1.14
C LEU A 164 -6.67 12.08 0.18
N ALA A 165 -7.90 11.66 -0.07
CA ALA A 165 -8.17 10.49 -0.89
C ALA A 165 -7.50 10.56 -2.27
N GLY A 166 -7.01 9.42 -2.75
CA GLY A 166 -6.33 9.33 -4.05
C GLY A 166 -4.87 9.81 -4.07
N ASN A 167 -4.25 10.00 -2.89
CA ASN A 167 -2.82 10.28 -2.76
C ASN A 167 -2.06 8.98 -2.43
N THR A 168 -1.99 8.06 -3.38
CA THR A 168 -1.40 6.73 -3.19
C THR A 168 0.03 6.71 -2.65
N PRO A 169 0.92 7.68 -2.94
CA PRO A 169 2.27 7.71 -2.36
C PRO A 169 2.33 8.17 -0.91
N LEU A 170 1.24 8.77 -0.36
CA LEU A 170 1.22 9.28 1.01
C LEU A 170 1.18 8.11 2.01
N SER A 171 2.32 7.79 2.62
CA SER A 171 2.50 6.65 3.52
C SER A 171 2.48 7.01 5.02
N THR A 172 2.55 8.29 5.34
CA THR A 172 2.55 8.77 6.73
C THR A 172 1.68 10.01 6.88
N LEU A 173 0.90 10.07 7.96
CA LEU A 173 0.05 11.21 8.27
C LEU A 173 -0.10 11.33 9.80
N ILE A 174 0.10 12.54 10.33
CA ILE A 174 -0.09 12.84 11.75
C ILE A 174 -1.32 13.72 11.89
N VAL A 175 -2.40 13.18 12.48
CA VAL A 175 -3.68 13.88 12.71
C VAL A 175 -4.09 13.94 14.18
N SER A 176 -3.41 13.23 15.06
CA SER A 176 -3.71 13.25 16.51
C SER A 176 -3.58 14.62 17.18
N MET A 177 -2.99 15.60 16.48
CA MET A 177 -2.87 16.99 16.94
C MET A 177 -4.12 17.85 16.67
N TYR A 178 -5.14 17.33 15.95
CA TYR A 178 -6.33 18.09 15.51
C TYR A 178 -7.60 17.61 16.20
N PRO A 179 -7.85 18.01 17.45
CA PRO A 179 -8.99 17.52 18.23
C PRO A 179 -10.36 18.00 17.70
N ALA A 180 -10.36 19.05 16.85
CA ALA A 180 -11.58 19.55 16.21
C ALA A 180 -11.99 18.78 14.95
N LEU A 181 -11.19 17.78 14.50
CA LEU A 181 -11.44 17.04 13.27
C LEU A 181 -12.75 16.27 13.36
N GLU A 182 -13.65 16.54 12.41
CA GLU A 182 -14.97 15.94 12.28
C GLU A 182 -15.09 14.99 11.09
N TYR A 183 -14.36 15.29 10.02
CA TYR A 183 -14.35 14.52 8.77
C TYR A 183 -12.92 14.18 8.37
N LEU A 184 -12.65 12.90 8.10
CA LEU A 184 -11.36 12.42 7.61
C LEU A 184 -11.55 11.42 6.47
N ASP A 185 -11.02 11.77 5.30
CA ASP A 185 -10.98 10.89 4.16
C ASP A 185 -9.52 10.67 3.72
N VAL A 186 -9.03 9.47 3.97
CA VAL A 186 -7.71 9.00 3.58
C VAL A 186 -7.79 7.79 2.64
N ALA A 187 -8.93 7.63 1.97
CA ALA A 187 -9.14 6.56 1.03
C ALA A 187 -8.09 6.55 -0.09
N ASN A 188 -7.68 5.38 -0.52
CA ASN A 188 -6.70 5.21 -1.60
C ASN A 188 -5.42 6.03 -1.35
N THR A 189 -4.85 5.87 -0.16
CA THR A 189 -3.53 6.39 0.23
C THR A 189 -2.61 5.24 0.59
N GLY A 190 -1.31 5.48 0.63
CA GLY A 190 -0.30 4.51 1.05
C GLY A 190 -0.16 4.35 2.57
N LEU A 191 -1.13 4.85 3.35
CA LEU A 191 -1.08 4.77 4.81
C LEU A 191 -1.20 3.33 5.28
N THR A 192 -0.24 2.89 6.11
CA THR A 192 -0.23 1.59 6.78
C THR A 192 -0.70 1.67 8.23
N ALA A 193 -0.65 2.87 8.83
CA ALA A 193 -1.12 3.14 10.17
C ALA A 193 -1.56 4.61 10.29
N ILE A 194 -2.49 4.88 11.20
CA ILE A 194 -2.92 6.23 11.54
C ILE A 194 -3.24 6.31 13.03
N ASP A 195 -2.73 7.36 13.71
CA ASP A 195 -3.06 7.64 15.11
C ASP A 195 -4.23 8.64 15.19
N LEU A 196 -5.40 8.15 15.60
CA LEU A 196 -6.63 8.92 15.78
C LEU A 196 -6.99 9.11 17.27
N SER A 197 -6.07 8.84 18.19
CA SER A 197 -6.34 8.79 19.66
C SER A 197 -6.95 10.08 20.24
N ASN A 198 -6.69 11.23 19.63
CA ASN A 198 -7.18 12.54 20.07
C ASN A 198 -8.33 13.11 19.22
N ASN A 199 -8.74 12.42 18.15
CA ASN A 199 -9.78 12.92 17.23
C ASN A 199 -11.19 12.51 17.68
N LYS A 200 -11.57 12.84 18.92
CA LYS A 200 -12.82 12.41 19.56
C LYS A 200 -14.08 13.01 18.93
N ASN A 201 -13.94 14.08 18.15
CA ASN A 201 -15.04 14.75 17.47
C ASN A 201 -15.30 14.18 16.07
N LEU A 202 -14.56 13.14 15.65
CA LEU A 202 -14.69 12.55 14.33
C LEU A 202 -16.08 11.93 14.15
N LYS A 203 -16.78 12.36 13.11
CA LYS A 203 -18.13 11.91 12.73
C LYS A 203 -18.11 10.95 11.54
N GLU A 204 -17.19 11.21 10.60
CA GLU A 204 -17.07 10.44 9.37
C GLU A 204 -15.61 10.05 9.11
N LEU A 205 -15.36 8.77 8.82
CA LEU A 205 -14.04 8.22 8.58
C LEU A 205 -14.07 7.31 7.35
N PHE A 206 -13.23 7.63 6.35
CA PHE A 206 -13.09 6.88 5.11
C PHE A 206 -11.66 6.33 5.01
N LEU A 207 -11.58 5.00 5.01
CA LEU A 207 -10.34 4.23 4.99
C LEU A 207 -10.23 3.32 3.75
N ASN A 208 -11.08 3.53 2.75
CA ASN A 208 -11.19 2.66 1.59
C ASN A 208 -9.87 2.57 0.84
N TRP A 209 -9.50 1.35 0.43
CA TRP A 209 -8.32 1.10 -0.39
C TRP A 209 -7.01 1.64 0.21
N THR A 210 -6.95 1.78 1.53
CA THR A 210 -5.69 2.04 2.22
C THR A 210 -4.88 0.75 2.23
N MET A 211 -3.70 0.73 1.64
CA MET A 211 -2.68 -0.33 1.59
C MET A 211 -2.72 -1.35 0.43
N ILE A 212 -3.83 -1.64 -0.25
CA ILE A 212 -3.88 -2.77 -1.20
C ILE A 212 -3.46 -2.37 -2.62
N GLU A 213 -3.81 -1.18 -3.10
CA GLU A 213 -3.47 -0.76 -4.47
C GLU A 213 -2.01 -0.29 -4.66
N ALA A 214 -1.26 -0.11 -3.57
CA ALA A 214 0.15 0.28 -3.64
C ALA A 214 1.14 -0.91 -3.63
N MET A 215 0.64 -2.13 -3.46
CA MET A 215 1.46 -3.33 -3.60
C MET A 215 1.25 -3.89 -5.00
N ASP A 216 2.31 -3.85 -5.81
CA ASP A 216 2.31 -4.69 -6.99
C ASP A 216 2.37 -6.18 -6.57
N ASP A 217 1.91 -7.06 -7.46
CA ASP A 217 1.85 -8.49 -7.17
C ASP A 217 3.23 -9.08 -6.80
N GLU A 218 4.33 -8.46 -7.24
CA GLU A 218 5.69 -8.90 -6.92
C GLU A 218 6.07 -8.56 -5.47
N ILE A 219 5.66 -7.41 -4.95
CA ILE A 219 5.89 -7.01 -3.56
C ILE A 219 5.02 -7.85 -2.63
N ALA A 220 3.77 -8.11 -3.01
CA ALA A 220 2.88 -8.98 -2.26
C ALA A 220 3.42 -10.41 -2.18
N ALA A 221 3.87 -10.98 -3.29
CA ALA A 221 4.49 -12.29 -3.35
C ALA A 221 5.77 -12.38 -2.49
N ARG A 222 6.58 -11.32 -2.47
CA ARG A 222 7.78 -11.24 -1.61
C ARG A 222 7.43 -11.20 -0.12
N LEU A 223 6.45 -10.40 0.29
CA LEU A 223 6.01 -10.34 1.68
C LEU A 223 5.47 -11.68 2.16
N ILE A 224 4.73 -12.40 1.32
CA ILE A 224 4.25 -13.76 1.59
C ILE A 224 5.45 -14.71 1.76
N SER A 225 6.43 -14.66 0.86
CA SER A 225 7.60 -15.55 0.92
C SER A 225 8.45 -15.35 2.18
N TYR A 226 8.42 -14.16 2.79
CA TYR A 226 9.11 -13.87 4.05
C TYR A 226 8.25 -14.14 5.30
N GLY A 227 7.02 -14.61 5.16
CA GLY A 227 6.13 -14.92 6.28
C GLY A 227 5.80 -13.72 7.18
N VAL A 228 5.92 -12.51 6.65
CA VAL A 228 5.58 -11.28 7.39
C VAL A 228 4.05 -11.17 7.48
N PRO A 229 3.47 -11.16 8.70
CA PRO A 229 2.04 -10.94 8.86
C PRO A 229 1.66 -9.57 8.30
N MET A 230 0.63 -9.51 7.44
CA MET A 230 0.04 -8.22 7.06
C MET A 230 -0.54 -7.56 8.31
N PRO A 231 -0.21 -6.29 8.61
CA PRO A 231 -0.76 -5.63 9.77
C PRO A 231 -2.28 -5.55 9.63
N THR A 232 -3.02 -6.14 10.55
CA THR A 232 -4.48 -5.96 10.63
C THR A 232 -4.75 -4.55 11.14
N MET A 233 -5.57 -3.80 10.42
CA MET A 233 -6.01 -2.50 10.87
C MET A 233 -6.90 -2.66 12.12
N ARG A 234 -6.72 -1.78 13.11
CA ARG A 234 -7.53 -1.75 14.33
C ARG A 234 -8.10 -0.36 14.56
N ILE A 235 -9.35 -0.32 15.01
CA ILE A 235 -10.03 0.90 15.42
C ILE A 235 -10.75 0.68 16.76
N ASP A 236 -10.53 1.55 17.73
CA ASP A 236 -11.24 1.55 19.01
C ASP A 236 -12.37 2.60 18.97
N LEU A 237 -13.62 2.14 18.84
CA LEU A 237 -14.80 3.04 18.75
C LEU A 237 -15.10 3.79 20.03
N ALA A 238 -14.55 3.39 21.19
CA ALA A 238 -14.68 4.17 22.42
C ALA A 238 -13.95 5.52 22.32
N LYS A 239 -12.92 5.61 21.47
CA LYS A 239 -12.18 6.85 21.20
C LYS A 239 -12.95 7.83 20.32
N PHE A 240 -13.98 7.37 19.61
CA PHE A 240 -14.77 8.14 18.65
C PHE A 240 -16.26 8.17 19.03
N PRO A 241 -16.63 8.80 20.15
CA PRO A 241 -17.99 8.68 20.71
C PRO A 241 -19.10 9.23 19.82
N VAL A 242 -18.78 10.09 18.86
CA VAL A 242 -19.73 10.73 17.93
C VAL A 242 -19.61 10.23 16.49
N LEU A 243 -18.77 9.21 16.23
CA LEU A 243 -18.61 8.65 14.89
C LEU A 243 -19.93 8.04 14.42
N LYS A 244 -20.40 8.44 13.25
CA LYS A 244 -21.66 8.01 12.64
C LYS A 244 -21.46 7.13 11.42
N ALA A 245 -20.46 7.47 10.60
CA ALA A 245 -20.16 6.79 9.37
C ALA A 245 -18.71 6.29 9.34
N LEU A 246 -18.53 5.03 8.95
CA LEU A 246 -17.24 4.39 8.70
C LEU A 246 -17.26 3.71 7.35
N CYS A 247 -16.33 4.02 6.48
CA CYS A 247 -16.15 3.35 5.21
C CYS A 247 -14.77 2.67 5.16
N ALA A 248 -14.77 1.37 4.93
CA ALA A 248 -13.57 0.52 5.03
C ALA A 248 -13.40 -0.41 3.80
N SER A 249 -14.05 -0.13 2.68
CA SER A 249 -13.90 -0.93 1.44
C SER A 249 -12.44 -1.07 1.03
N GLY A 250 -12.04 -2.29 0.69
CA GLY A 250 -10.66 -2.56 0.24
C GLY A 250 -9.57 -2.26 1.28
N SER A 251 -9.93 -2.02 2.55
CA SER A 251 -8.98 -1.93 3.66
C SER A 251 -8.74 -3.32 4.27
N LEU A 252 -7.83 -3.39 5.24
CA LEU A 252 -7.58 -4.61 6.03
C LEU A 252 -8.36 -4.61 7.36
N LEU A 253 -9.36 -3.74 7.50
CA LEU A 253 -10.17 -3.67 8.71
C LEU A 253 -11.28 -4.73 8.67
N GLU A 254 -11.19 -5.70 9.55
CA GLU A 254 -12.21 -6.71 9.78
C GLU A 254 -12.96 -6.45 11.11
N PHE A 255 -14.04 -7.18 11.37
CA PHE A 255 -14.81 -6.97 12.60
C PHE A 255 -14.01 -7.24 13.88
N THR A 256 -13.07 -8.18 13.86
CA THR A 256 -12.17 -8.46 15.01
C THR A 256 -11.19 -7.32 15.28
N GLY A 257 -10.94 -6.47 14.30
CA GLY A 257 -10.13 -5.26 14.44
C GLY A 257 -10.91 -4.08 15.06
N VAL A 258 -12.23 -4.21 15.27
CA VAL A 258 -13.05 -3.15 15.88
C VAL A 258 -13.17 -3.39 17.38
N GLU A 259 -12.49 -2.57 18.16
CA GLU A 259 -12.58 -2.58 19.62
C GLU A 259 -13.73 -1.71 20.11
N ASN A 260 -14.34 -2.08 21.26
CA ASN A 260 -15.51 -1.41 21.84
C ASN A 260 -16.61 -1.12 20.81
N PRO A 261 -17.09 -2.15 20.10
CA PRO A 261 -18.03 -1.98 19.00
C PRO A 261 -19.37 -1.44 19.48
N ARG A 262 -19.96 -0.54 18.70
CA ARG A 262 -21.29 0.04 18.90
C ARG A 262 -21.99 0.24 17.56
N GLN A 263 -23.31 0.45 17.60
CA GLN A 263 -24.10 0.76 16.42
C GLN A 263 -23.61 2.04 15.74
N LEU A 264 -23.33 1.98 14.45
CA LEU A 264 -23.12 3.13 13.58
C LEU A 264 -24.38 3.43 12.77
N GLU A 265 -24.56 4.69 12.33
CA GLU A 265 -25.66 5.07 11.43
C GLU A 265 -25.44 4.50 10.02
N SER A 266 -24.18 4.50 9.57
CA SER A 266 -23.74 3.91 8.30
C SER A 266 -22.35 3.30 8.47
N ALA A 267 -22.18 2.09 7.95
CA ALA A 267 -20.86 1.52 7.73
C ALA A 267 -20.92 0.89 6.34
N ASP A 268 -20.15 1.42 5.40
CA ASP A 268 -20.16 0.93 4.04
C ASP A 268 -18.83 0.27 3.71
N GLY A 269 -18.88 -0.76 2.93
CA GLY A 269 -17.70 -1.36 2.36
C GLY A 269 -17.71 -2.87 2.24
N LEU A 270 -17.01 -3.32 1.21
CA LEU A 270 -16.59 -4.70 1.04
C LEU A 270 -15.10 -4.78 1.39
N VAL A 271 -14.78 -5.41 2.50
CA VAL A 271 -13.42 -5.78 2.88
C VAL A 271 -13.21 -7.23 2.42
N THR A 272 -12.28 -7.45 1.49
CA THR A 272 -11.96 -8.79 1.00
C THR A 272 -10.65 -9.25 1.61
N LEU A 273 -10.71 -10.36 2.31
CA LEU A 273 -9.57 -10.99 2.99
C LEU A 273 -9.37 -12.41 2.48
N PRO A 274 -8.14 -12.89 2.34
CA PRO A 274 -7.88 -14.29 2.06
C PRO A 274 -8.21 -15.16 3.27
N VAL A 275 -8.54 -16.41 3.02
CA VAL A 275 -8.69 -17.41 4.08
C VAL A 275 -7.32 -17.93 4.49
N GLY A 276 -7.11 -18.07 5.80
CA GLY A 276 -5.85 -18.60 6.36
C GLY A 276 -4.70 -17.58 6.39
N GLU A 277 -3.50 -18.07 6.61
CA GLU A 277 -2.29 -17.25 6.65
C GLU A 277 -1.79 -16.81 5.27
N ALA A 278 -2.30 -17.43 4.21
CA ALA A 278 -1.97 -17.10 2.83
C ALA A 278 -2.74 -15.88 2.35
N ARG A 279 -2.02 -14.90 1.85
CA ARG A 279 -2.46 -13.51 1.82
C ARG A 279 -2.71 -12.92 0.46
N VAL A 280 -2.52 -13.69 -0.59
CA VAL A 280 -2.93 -13.33 -1.95
C VAL A 280 -3.56 -14.57 -2.57
N GLY A 281 -4.89 -14.53 -2.78
CA GLY A 281 -5.62 -15.63 -3.38
C GLY A 281 -5.55 -16.93 -2.57
N GLY A 282 -5.98 -16.89 -1.28
CA GLY A 282 -5.98 -18.09 -0.43
C GLY A 282 -6.49 -19.31 -1.15
N PHE A 283 -5.87 -20.45 -0.92
CA PHE A 283 -6.26 -21.74 -1.48
C PHE A 283 -6.99 -22.57 -0.43
N ALA A 284 -7.96 -23.36 -0.84
CA ALA A 284 -8.64 -24.31 0.01
C ALA A 284 -8.73 -25.66 -0.72
N ALA A 285 -8.23 -26.69 -0.08
CA ALA A 285 -8.27 -28.04 -0.62
C ALA A 285 -9.50 -28.80 -0.16
N TYR A 286 -9.87 -29.87 -0.88
CA TYR A 286 -10.92 -30.78 -0.42
C TYR A 286 -10.57 -31.39 0.93
N GLY A 287 -11.55 -31.36 1.85
CA GLY A 287 -11.39 -31.81 3.23
C GLY A 287 -10.95 -30.71 4.21
N GLU A 288 -10.50 -29.56 3.73
CA GLU A 288 -10.20 -28.42 4.60
C GLU A 288 -11.48 -27.71 5.07
N THR A 289 -11.37 -27.08 6.24
CA THR A 289 -12.44 -26.29 6.82
C THR A 289 -12.03 -24.83 6.92
N ILE A 290 -12.76 -23.96 6.23
CA ILE A 290 -12.68 -22.53 6.42
C ILE A 290 -13.38 -22.17 7.72
N ASP A 291 -12.63 -21.65 8.69
CA ASP A 291 -13.12 -21.33 10.02
C ASP A 291 -13.19 -19.81 10.24
N LEU A 292 -14.40 -19.27 10.25
CA LEU A 292 -14.68 -17.86 10.54
C LEU A 292 -15.27 -17.68 11.95
N SER A 293 -15.01 -18.61 12.87
CA SER A 293 -15.57 -18.57 14.24
C SER A 293 -15.14 -17.32 15.02
N ALA A 294 -13.97 -16.74 14.73
CA ALA A 294 -13.53 -15.48 15.29
C ALA A 294 -14.47 -14.30 14.96
N GLN A 295 -15.20 -14.38 13.83
CA GLN A 295 -16.14 -13.36 13.37
C GLN A 295 -17.58 -13.62 13.86
N LYS A 296 -17.83 -14.64 14.68
CA LYS A 296 -19.17 -15.06 15.10
C LYS A 296 -19.94 -13.97 15.84
N THR A 297 -19.23 -13.15 16.59
CA THR A 297 -19.83 -12.02 17.32
C THR A 297 -18.94 -10.79 17.24
N VAL A 298 -19.56 -9.62 17.23
CA VAL A 298 -18.89 -8.34 17.38
C VAL A 298 -19.43 -7.68 18.65
N GLY A 299 -18.62 -7.65 19.70
CA GLY A 299 -19.14 -7.39 21.05
C GLY A 299 -20.19 -8.43 21.44
N THR A 300 -21.42 -7.99 21.71
CA THR A 300 -22.56 -8.88 22.01
C THR A 300 -23.46 -9.17 20.81
N SER A 301 -23.19 -8.57 19.65
CA SER A 301 -23.98 -8.71 18.44
C SER A 301 -23.56 -9.93 17.65
N ALA A 302 -24.50 -10.80 17.28
CA ALA A 302 -24.23 -11.95 16.44
C ALA A 302 -24.05 -11.54 14.97
N SER A 303 -23.04 -12.09 14.33
CA SER A 303 -22.80 -11.94 12.90
C SER A 303 -23.63 -12.93 12.09
N ARG A 304 -23.91 -12.56 10.85
CA ARG A 304 -24.57 -13.40 9.85
C ARG A 304 -23.54 -13.83 8.81
N PHE A 305 -23.61 -15.11 8.44
CA PHE A 305 -22.74 -15.73 7.44
C PHE A 305 -23.55 -16.09 6.20
N VAL A 306 -22.98 -15.82 5.04
CA VAL A 306 -23.47 -16.26 3.73
C VAL A 306 -22.28 -16.80 2.98
N TRP A 307 -22.39 -18.01 2.44
CA TRP A 307 -21.33 -18.64 1.67
C TRP A 307 -21.68 -18.65 0.19
N THR A 308 -20.68 -18.42 -0.65
CA THR A 308 -20.81 -18.47 -2.11
C THR A 308 -19.71 -19.34 -2.71
N VAL A 309 -20.01 -19.94 -3.88
CA VAL A 309 -19.03 -20.61 -4.75
C VAL A 309 -19.19 -20.00 -6.13
N GLY A 310 -18.16 -19.30 -6.59
CA GLY A 310 -18.32 -18.44 -7.76
C GLY A 310 -19.40 -17.37 -7.52
N SER A 311 -20.40 -17.33 -8.37
CA SER A 311 -21.58 -16.45 -8.26
C SER A 311 -22.73 -17.03 -7.43
N ASP A 312 -22.69 -18.30 -7.09
CA ASP A 312 -23.82 -19.01 -6.51
C ASP A 312 -23.77 -19.04 -4.99
N THR A 313 -24.88 -18.72 -4.34
CA THR A 313 -25.01 -18.83 -2.89
C THR A 313 -25.32 -20.27 -2.51
N ILE A 314 -24.55 -20.84 -1.58
CA ILE A 314 -24.80 -22.17 -1.04
C ILE A 314 -25.66 -22.10 0.23
N ALA A 315 -26.46 -23.11 0.46
CA ALA A 315 -27.40 -23.20 1.59
C ALA A 315 -26.65 -23.57 2.89
N HIS A 316 -25.65 -22.76 3.28
CA HIS A 316 -24.86 -22.91 4.49
C HIS A 316 -24.80 -21.58 5.23
N THR A 317 -25.12 -21.57 6.50
CA THR A 317 -25.25 -20.36 7.31
C THR A 317 -24.37 -20.37 8.57
N GLU A 318 -23.59 -21.43 8.74
CA GLU A 318 -22.68 -21.56 9.87
C GLU A 318 -21.40 -20.79 9.63
N ASN A 319 -20.66 -20.49 10.70
CA ASN A 319 -19.39 -19.77 10.65
C ASN A 319 -18.19 -20.64 10.24
N ARG A 320 -18.43 -21.87 9.83
CA ARG A 320 -17.44 -22.84 9.33
C ARG A 320 -17.96 -23.53 8.09
N LEU A 321 -17.13 -23.68 7.08
CA LEU A 321 -17.45 -24.43 5.87
C LEU A 321 -16.34 -25.42 5.58
N THR A 322 -16.67 -26.71 5.54
CA THR A 322 -15.74 -27.74 5.04
C THR A 322 -15.86 -27.82 3.52
N ILE A 323 -14.74 -27.78 2.83
CA ILE A 323 -14.68 -27.91 1.37
C ILE A 323 -14.83 -29.39 1.04
N THR A 324 -15.97 -29.72 0.47
CA THR A 324 -16.35 -31.10 0.09
C THR A 324 -16.21 -31.28 -1.42
N ASP A 325 -16.06 -32.50 -1.90
CA ASP A 325 -15.84 -32.85 -3.30
C ASP A 325 -17.06 -32.59 -4.21
N ASP A 326 -18.19 -32.23 -3.64
CA ASP A 326 -19.36 -31.72 -4.37
C ASP A 326 -19.23 -30.24 -4.75
N LEU A 327 -18.28 -29.51 -4.16
CA LEU A 327 -17.94 -28.14 -4.57
C LEU A 327 -17.01 -28.17 -5.77
N PRO A 328 -17.28 -27.35 -6.81
CA PRO A 328 -16.47 -27.39 -8.04
C PRO A 328 -15.05 -26.83 -7.80
N ALA A 329 -14.05 -27.54 -8.26
CA ALA A 329 -12.67 -27.04 -8.33
C ALA A 329 -12.54 -25.84 -9.28
N ASN A 330 -11.51 -25.03 -9.10
CA ASN A 330 -11.25 -23.80 -9.85
C ASN A 330 -12.33 -22.71 -9.70
N TYR A 331 -13.09 -22.75 -8.61
CA TYR A 331 -14.01 -21.69 -8.23
C TYR A 331 -13.58 -21.08 -6.90
N GLN A 332 -13.84 -19.79 -6.77
CA GLN A 332 -13.66 -19.12 -5.49
C GLN A 332 -14.81 -19.47 -4.56
N VAL A 333 -14.51 -20.00 -3.38
CA VAL A 333 -15.44 -20.05 -2.26
C VAL A 333 -15.25 -18.80 -1.42
N ALA A 334 -16.34 -18.18 -1.00
CA ALA A 334 -16.28 -17.00 -0.15
C ALA A 334 -17.30 -17.06 0.99
N GLY A 335 -16.82 -16.77 2.21
CA GLY A 335 -17.67 -16.53 3.37
C GLY A 335 -17.88 -15.03 3.54
N LEU A 336 -19.13 -14.58 3.36
CA LEU A 336 -19.54 -13.19 3.53
C LEU A 336 -20.08 -13.02 4.95
N VAL A 337 -19.45 -12.14 5.71
CA VAL A 337 -19.81 -11.86 7.10
C VAL A 337 -20.39 -10.46 7.18
N THR A 338 -21.57 -10.33 7.79
CA THR A 338 -22.21 -9.04 8.09
C THR A 338 -22.60 -8.97 9.56
N ASN A 339 -22.65 -7.77 10.12
CA ASN A 339 -23.06 -7.57 11.51
C ASN A 339 -24.03 -6.39 11.63
N PRO A 340 -25.14 -6.51 12.38
CA PRO A 340 -26.12 -5.43 12.54
C PRO A 340 -25.57 -4.11 13.12
N LEU A 341 -24.45 -4.14 13.85
CA LEU A 341 -23.81 -2.94 14.36
C LEU A 341 -23.24 -2.06 13.25
N PHE A 342 -22.99 -2.64 12.07
CA PHE A 342 -22.33 -1.97 10.95
C PHE A 342 -23.14 -2.19 9.65
N PRO A 343 -24.29 -1.51 9.52
CA PRO A 343 -25.16 -1.72 8.35
C PRO A 343 -24.49 -1.24 7.06
N GLY A 344 -24.42 -2.14 6.07
CA GLY A 344 -23.74 -1.90 4.79
C GLY A 344 -22.30 -2.40 4.71
N TRP A 345 -21.68 -2.77 5.83
CA TRP A 345 -20.30 -3.30 5.82
C TRP A 345 -20.32 -4.83 5.76
N THR A 346 -19.64 -5.36 4.76
CA THR A 346 -19.45 -6.81 4.57
C THR A 346 -17.94 -7.12 4.61
N VAL A 347 -17.57 -8.14 5.36
CA VAL A 347 -16.23 -8.72 5.31
C VAL A 347 -16.32 -10.04 4.54
N GLN A 348 -15.56 -10.15 3.46
CA GLN A 348 -15.50 -11.32 2.62
C GLN A 348 -14.18 -12.06 2.84
N TYR A 349 -14.25 -13.32 3.17
CA TYR A 349 -13.13 -14.24 3.25
C TYR A 349 -13.19 -15.18 2.07
N GLY A 350 -12.21 -15.08 1.17
CA GLY A 350 -12.21 -15.86 -0.06
C GLY A 350 -11.04 -16.83 -0.16
N ALA A 351 -11.30 -18.01 -0.70
CA ALA A 351 -10.28 -18.97 -1.10
C ALA A 351 -10.66 -19.61 -2.44
N TRP A 352 -9.65 -20.01 -3.21
CA TRP A 352 -9.85 -20.79 -4.42
C TRP A 352 -9.83 -22.27 -4.08
N ILE A 353 -10.78 -23.04 -4.61
CA ILE A 353 -10.80 -24.49 -4.47
C ILE A 353 -9.92 -25.09 -5.54
N TYR A 354 -8.88 -25.83 -5.13
CA TYR A 354 -7.96 -26.50 -6.02
C TYR A 354 -7.84 -27.99 -5.71
N THR A 355 -7.47 -28.76 -6.72
CA THR A 355 -7.24 -30.18 -6.57
C THR A 355 -5.91 -30.48 -5.89
N CYS A 356 -4.92 -29.61 -6.07
CA CYS A 356 -3.55 -29.79 -5.56
C CYS A 356 -3.05 -31.22 -5.80
N ASP A 357 -3.30 -31.72 -7.01
CA ASP A 357 -3.09 -33.12 -7.38
C ASP A 357 -1.71 -33.41 -7.97
N GLY A 358 -0.92 -32.35 -8.20
CA GLY A 358 0.42 -32.45 -8.76
C GLY A 358 0.50 -32.22 -10.27
N ASP A 359 -0.62 -31.94 -10.95
CA ASP A 359 -0.66 -31.61 -12.38
C ASP A 359 -0.18 -30.17 -12.64
N ALA A 360 1.09 -29.94 -12.43
CA ALA A 360 1.72 -28.61 -12.50
C ALA A 360 1.72 -28.00 -13.91
N ASN A 361 1.65 -28.83 -14.96
CA ASN A 361 1.60 -28.38 -16.35
C ASN A 361 0.19 -28.27 -16.93
N LEU A 362 -0.84 -28.65 -16.15
CA LEU A 362 -2.27 -28.61 -16.49
C LEU A 362 -2.63 -29.46 -17.71
N ASP A 363 -1.93 -30.59 -17.92
CA ASP A 363 -2.21 -31.52 -19.02
C ASP A 363 -3.17 -32.66 -18.62
N LYS A 364 -3.65 -32.67 -17.38
CA LYS A 364 -4.54 -33.66 -16.73
C LYS A 364 -3.88 -35.00 -16.44
N SER A 365 -2.57 -35.03 -16.30
CA SER A 365 -1.81 -36.25 -16.00
C SER A 365 -0.64 -35.92 -15.09
N VAL A 366 -0.59 -36.51 -13.91
CA VAL A 366 0.54 -36.28 -12.98
C VAL A 366 1.69 -37.23 -13.35
N ASN A 367 2.80 -36.68 -13.81
CA ASN A 367 3.97 -37.41 -14.29
C ASN A 367 5.28 -36.61 -14.14
N VAL A 368 6.38 -37.11 -14.69
CA VAL A 368 7.71 -36.46 -14.56
C VAL A 368 7.77 -35.07 -15.21
N GLN A 369 6.86 -34.75 -16.16
CA GLN A 369 6.80 -33.42 -16.77
C GLN A 369 6.37 -32.37 -15.75
N ASP A 370 5.49 -32.74 -14.79
CA ASP A 370 5.06 -31.87 -13.70
C ASP A 370 6.19 -31.58 -12.70
N VAL A 371 6.98 -32.61 -12.40
CA VAL A 371 8.22 -32.43 -11.64
C VAL A 371 9.14 -31.43 -12.33
N THR A 372 9.33 -31.57 -13.65
CA THR A 372 10.20 -30.67 -14.43
C THR A 372 9.63 -29.25 -14.47
N ALA A 373 8.32 -29.09 -14.65
CA ALA A 373 7.64 -27.80 -14.64
C ALA A 373 7.80 -27.10 -13.27
N THR A 374 7.59 -27.85 -12.19
CA THR A 374 7.75 -27.33 -10.81
C THR A 374 9.20 -26.93 -10.52
N VAL A 375 10.17 -27.76 -10.93
CA VAL A 375 11.59 -27.42 -10.81
C VAL A 375 11.95 -26.15 -11.57
N SER A 376 11.49 -26.01 -12.84
CA SER A 376 11.74 -24.81 -13.65
C SER A 376 11.12 -23.55 -13.03
N TYR A 377 9.94 -23.68 -12.44
CA TYR A 377 9.29 -22.59 -11.70
C TYR A 377 10.12 -22.15 -10.47
N ILE A 378 10.55 -23.09 -9.63
CA ILE A 378 11.35 -22.81 -8.44
C ILE A 378 12.71 -22.19 -8.80
N LEU A 379 13.35 -22.68 -9.86
CA LEU A 379 14.62 -22.14 -10.35
C LEU A 379 14.49 -20.79 -11.03
N LYS A 380 13.27 -20.32 -11.29
CA LYS A 380 12.99 -19.12 -12.11
C LYS A 380 13.70 -19.18 -13.47
N ASP A 381 13.70 -20.37 -14.06
CA ASP A 381 14.34 -20.67 -15.33
C ASP A 381 13.48 -20.13 -16.48
N LYS A 382 13.84 -18.93 -16.98
CA LYS A 382 13.09 -18.22 -18.02
C LYS A 382 12.99 -18.97 -19.34
N ASP A 383 13.94 -19.85 -19.61
CA ASP A 383 14.02 -20.57 -20.88
C ASP A 383 13.13 -21.84 -20.89
N ASN A 384 12.89 -22.41 -19.70
CA ASN A 384 12.13 -23.65 -19.54
C ASN A 384 10.83 -23.46 -18.73
N MET A 385 10.50 -22.23 -18.29
CA MET A 385 9.25 -21.97 -17.58
C MET A 385 8.06 -22.07 -18.52
N ILE A 386 7.09 -22.90 -18.16
CA ILE A 386 5.86 -23.06 -18.95
C ILE A 386 4.93 -21.85 -18.80
N PRO A 387 4.25 -21.40 -19.87
CA PRO A 387 3.39 -20.21 -19.83
C PRO A 387 2.19 -20.31 -18.87
N ASN A 388 1.68 -21.52 -18.67
CA ASN A 388 0.50 -21.80 -17.84
C ASN A 388 0.89 -22.77 -16.72
N PHE A 389 1.71 -22.33 -15.80
CA PHE A 389 2.08 -23.14 -14.64
C PHE A 389 0.91 -23.19 -13.63
N GLY A 390 0.49 -24.39 -13.28
CA GLY A 390 -0.54 -24.65 -12.28
C GLY A 390 0.04 -24.53 -10.87
N PHE A 391 0.16 -23.29 -10.35
CA PHE A 391 0.73 -23.05 -9.03
C PHE A 391 0.01 -23.82 -7.92
N ALA A 392 -1.29 -23.84 -7.96
CA ALA A 392 -2.10 -24.49 -6.93
C ALA A 392 -2.07 -26.03 -7.04
N GLU A 393 -2.05 -26.58 -8.26
CA GLU A 393 -1.91 -28.00 -8.48
C GLU A 393 -0.52 -28.50 -8.10
N ALA A 394 0.49 -27.64 -8.25
CA ALA A 394 1.87 -27.94 -7.84
C ALA A 394 2.09 -27.91 -6.32
N ASP A 395 1.29 -27.14 -5.55
CA ASP A 395 1.35 -27.08 -4.07
C ASP A 395 0.66 -28.33 -3.46
N VAL A 396 1.28 -29.47 -3.58
CA VAL A 396 0.71 -30.76 -3.16
C VAL A 396 0.71 -30.97 -1.67
N ASN A 397 1.49 -30.21 -0.92
CA ASN A 397 1.52 -30.28 0.53
C ASN A 397 0.63 -29.24 1.23
N TYR A 398 -0.01 -28.34 0.46
CA TYR A 398 -0.96 -27.30 0.90
C TYR A 398 -0.37 -26.26 1.86
N ASN A 399 0.87 -25.87 1.65
CA ASN A 399 1.51 -24.86 2.48
C ASN A 399 1.47 -23.44 1.84
N ASN A 400 0.80 -23.30 0.69
CA ASN A 400 0.68 -22.10 -0.13
C ASN A 400 2.01 -21.59 -0.71
N ASN A 401 2.96 -22.49 -0.85
CA ASN A 401 4.26 -22.24 -1.45
C ASN A 401 4.58 -23.37 -2.42
N VAL A 402 5.11 -23.05 -3.59
CA VAL A 402 5.69 -24.07 -4.47
C VAL A 402 7.19 -24.09 -4.27
N GLU A 403 7.65 -25.12 -3.59
CA GLU A 403 9.04 -25.27 -3.15
C GLU A 403 9.56 -26.70 -3.32
N ILE A 404 10.76 -26.97 -2.83
CA ILE A 404 11.38 -28.30 -2.95
C ILE A 404 10.54 -29.43 -2.34
N ALA A 405 9.74 -29.15 -1.33
CA ALA A 405 8.84 -30.13 -0.73
C ALA A 405 7.78 -30.62 -1.70
N ASP A 406 7.28 -29.76 -2.58
CA ASP A 406 6.27 -30.12 -3.58
C ASP A 406 6.87 -30.95 -4.69
N VAL A 407 8.10 -30.69 -5.08
CA VAL A 407 8.84 -31.56 -6.01
C VAL A 407 8.92 -33.00 -5.49
N ILE A 408 9.21 -33.17 -4.20
CA ILE A 408 9.20 -34.49 -3.53
C ILE A 408 7.77 -35.04 -3.43
N GLY A 409 6.79 -34.16 -3.15
CA GLY A 409 5.39 -34.53 -3.09
C GLY A 409 4.85 -35.06 -4.43
N ILE A 410 5.10 -34.36 -5.53
CA ILE A 410 4.71 -34.80 -6.89
C ILE A 410 5.42 -36.12 -7.23
N ALA A 411 6.71 -36.27 -6.91
CA ALA A 411 7.43 -37.52 -7.09
C ALA A 411 6.83 -38.66 -6.25
N ASN A 412 6.31 -38.39 -5.07
CA ASN A 412 5.61 -39.37 -4.23
C ASN A 412 4.26 -39.75 -4.86
N ILE A 413 3.49 -38.81 -5.36
CA ILE A 413 2.21 -39.07 -6.09
C ILE A 413 2.47 -40.01 -7.28
N ILE A 414 3.49 -39.73 -8.08
CA ILE A 414 3.86 -40.57 -9.23
C ILE A 414 4.20 -42.01 -8.79
N ARG A 415 4.77 -42.21 -7.59
CA ARG A 415 5.13 -43.52 -7.02
C ARG A 415 4.05 -44.18 -6.19
N ASP A 416 2.88 -43.55 -6.06
CA ASP A 416 1.79 -43.98 -5.17
C ASP A 416 2.25 -44.04 -3.69
N GLU A 417 3.13 -43.11 -3.28
CA GLU A 417 3.64 -42.99 -1.91
C GLU A 417 2.89 -41.88 -1.18
N PRO A 418 2.70 -42.01 0.15
CA PRO A 418 1.97 -41.00 0.91
C PRO A 418 2.75 -39.69 1.03
N ILE A 419 2.05 -38.58 0.89
CA ILE A 419 2.53 -37.24 1.18
C ILE A 419 1.93 -36.73 2.49
N THR A 420 2.67 -35.91 3.21
CA THR A 420 2.12 -35.21 4.37
C THR A 420 1.53 -33.90 3.90
N LYS A 421 0.22 -33.79 3.97
CA LYS A 421 -0.48 -32.52 3.73
C LYS A 421 -0.32 -31.62 4.96
N ALA A 422 0.26 -30.45 4.80
CA ALA A 422 0.31 -29.46 5.85
C ALA A 422 -1.12 -28.95 6.08
N SER A 423 -1.71 -29.16 7.26
CA SER A 423 -2.88 -28.37 7.61
C SER A 423 -2.44 -26.93 7.81
N ALA A 424 -3.23 -25.95 7.38
CA ALA A 424 -3.00 -24.51 7.50
C ALA A 424 -2.71 -24.00 8.94
N LEU A 425 -2.71 -24.89 9.92
CA LEU A 425 -2.49 -24.64 11.34
C LEU A 425 -1.23 -25.36 11.91
N ARG A 426 -0.35 -25.90 11.08
CA ARG A 426 0.89 -26.47 11.65
C ARG A 426 1.83 -25.35 12.09
N SER A 427 1.93 -25.25 13.42
CA SER A 427 3.15 -24.80 14.06
C SER A 427 4.33 -25.54 13.43
N GLU A 428 5.28 -24.79 12.92
CA GLU A 428 6.55 -25.19 12.35
C GLU A 428 7.14 -26.40 13.08
N ALA A 429 7.27 -27.53 12.39
CA ALA A 429 7.98 -28.66 12.93
C ALA A 429 9.44 -28.22 13.08
N GLU A 430 9.89 -28.09 14.32
CA GLU A 430 11.26 -27.79 14.71
C GLU A 430 12.18 -28.96 14.37
N ALA A 431 12.62 -29.05 13.13
CA ALA A 431 13.82 -29.79 12.80
C ALA A 431 14.67 -28.91 11.89
N PRO A 432 15.39 -27.93 12.44
CA PRO A 432 16.19 -27.03 11.65
C PRO A 432 17.30 -27.81 10.95
N VAL A 433 17.42 -27.60 9.66
CA VAL A 433 18.60 -27.93 8.90
C VAL A 433 19.58 -26.77 9.10
N GLN A 434 20.73 -27.00 9.66
CA GLN A 434 21.75 -25.97 9.83
C GLN A 434 22.74 -26.03 8.67
N MET A 435 23.04 -24.85 8.12
CA MET A 435 24.04 -24.69 7.08
C MET A 435 25.29 -24.03 7.66
N GLU A 436 26.43 -24.66 7.46
CA GLU A 436 27.73 -24.19 7.94
C GLU A 436 28.74 -24.21 6.79
N LEU A 437 29.66 -23.25 6.79
CA LEU A 437 30.82 -23.28 5.90
C LEU A 437 32.07 -23.64 6.71
N ASP A 438 32.79 -24.66 6.28
CA ASP A 438 34.05 -25.03 6.91
C ASP A 438 35.23 -24.17 6.39
N ALA A 439 36.42 -24.32 7.04
CA ALA A 439 37.60 -23.54 6.71
C ALA A 439 38.09 -23.76 5.24
N ASP A 440 37.72 -24.87 4.63
CA ASP A 440 38.07 -25.25 3.27
C ASP A 440 36.99 -24.82 2.24
N ASN A 441 36.04 -23.99 2.67
CA ASN A 441 34.87 -23.51 1.89
C ASN A 441 33.93 -24.65 1.48
N PHE A 442 33.81 -25.71 2.21
CA PHE A 442 32.75 -26.69 2.02
C PHE A 442 31.47 -26.26 2.75
N LEU A 443 30.40 -26.12 2.00
CA LEU A 443 29.08 -25.96 2.52
C LEU A 443 28.59 -27.27 3.08
N THR A 444 28.34 -27.29 4.39
CA THR A 444 27.95 -28.47 5.15
C THR A 444 26.53 -28.31 5.67
N MET A 445 25.70 -29.27 5.37
CA MET A 445 24.34 -29.41 5.90
C MET A 445 24.37 -30.28 7.13
N ASN A 446 23.77 -29.83 8.23
CA ASN A 446 23.56 -30.63 9.44
C ASN A 446 22.06 -30.75 9.70
N SER A 447 21.48 -31.92 9.42
CA SER A 447 20.05 -32.17 9.56
C SER A 447 19.75 -33.20 10.64
N GLN A 448 18.71 -33.00 11.41
CA GLN A 448 18.23 -33.96 12.41
C GLN A 448 17.39 -35.09 11.78
N VAL A 449 16.89 -34.91 10.57
CA VAL A 449 16.07 -35.86 9.82
C VAL A 449 16.71 -36.15 8.45
N PRO A 450 16.42 -37.32 7.83
CA PRO A 450 16.87 -37.58 6.46
C PRO A 450 16.27 -36.57 5.47
N VAL A 451 17.09 -36.07 4.54
CA VAL A 451 16.71 -35.04 3.54
C VAL A 451 16.56 -35.67 2.16
N ALA A 452 15.43 -35.43 1.48
CA ALA A 452 15.11 -35.93 0.15
C ALA A 452 15.18 -34.85 -0.95
N GLY A 453 15.11 -33.57 -0.55
CA GLY A 453 15.17 -32.44 -1.47
C GLY A 453 15.96 -31.27 -0.89
N ILE A 454 16.70 -30.58 -1.75
CA ILE A 454 17.55 -29.43 -1.43
C ILE A 454 17.32 -28.35 -2.49
N TYR A 455 17.11 -27.11 -2.03
CA TYR A 455 17.20 -25.91 -2.84
C TYR A 455 18.21 -24.95 -2.23
N LEU A 456 19.09 -24.38 -3.07
CA LEU A 456 20.09 -23.39 -2.66
C LEU A 456 20.04 -22.18 -3.61
N GLU A 457 20.16 -21.00 -3.04
CA GLU A 457 20.32 -19.74 -3.79
C GLU A 457 21.66 -19.11 -3.42
N LEU A 458 22.52 -18.93 -4.42
CA LEU A 458 23.91 -18.50 -4.28
C LEU A 458 24.14 -17.24 -5.09
N VAL A 459 24.75 -16.21 -4.51
CA VAL A 459 25.07 -14.95 -5.18
C VAL A 459 26.59 -14.81 -5.31
N GLY A 460 27.05 -14.23 -6.42
CA GLY A 460 28.46 -14.12 -6.78
C GLY A 460 28.99 -15.33 -7.56
N ALA A 461 28.12 -16.27 -7.94
CA ALA A 461 28.49 -17.39 -8.80
C ALA A 461 28.62 -16.94 -10.27
N ILE A 462 29.66 -17.40 -10.94
CA ILE A 462 29.89 -17.14 -12.37
C ILE A 462 29.71 -18.38 -13.24
N ASP A 463 29.62 -19.56 -12.60
CA ASP A 463 29.46 -20.87 -13.22
C ASP A 463 28.64 -21.80 -12.33
N GLU A 464 28.21 -22.93 -12.87
CA GLU A 464 27.61 -24.01 -12.11
C GLU A 464 28.59 -24.57 -11.07
N ILE A 465 28.06 -24.85 -9.88
CA ILE A 465 28.84 -25.40 -8.77
C ILE A 465 28.32 -26.82 -8.48
N PRO A 466 29.14 -27.86 -8.64
CA PRO A 466 28.68 -29.24 -8.50
C PRO A 466 28.36 -29.59 -7.03
N LEU A 467 27.31 -30.38 -6.87
CA LEU A 467 26.99 -31.01 -5.60
C LEU A 467 27.96 -32.17 -5.28
N LEU A 468 28.08 -32.45 -4.01
CA LEU A 468 29.02 -33.46 -3.47
C LEU A 468 28.28 -34.52 -2.62
N GLY A 469 28.97 -35.62 -2.33
CA GLY A 469 28.51 -36.67 -1.44
C GLY A 469 27.20 -37.33 -1.89
N ASP A 470 26.27 -37.51 -0.95
CA ASP A 470 24.96 -38.11 -1.24
C ASP A 470 24.06 -37.17 -2.06
N ALA A 471 24.22 -35.86 -1.91
CA ALA A 471 23.48 -34.88 -2.74
C ALA A 471 23.82 -35.01 -4.24
N ALA A 472 25.04 -35.39 -4.60
CA ALA A 472 25.44 -35.61 -5.99
C ALA A 472 24.75 -36.81 -6.66
N LYS A 473 24.09 -37.68 -5.87
CA LYS A 473 23.34 -38.85 -6.37
C LYS A 473 21.87 -38.53 -6.72
N PHE A 474 21.41 -37.33 -6.35
CA PHE A 474 20.06 -36.86 -6.64
C PHE A 474 19.94 -36.38 -8.09
N MET A 475 18.72 -36.30 -8.58
CA MET A 475 18.43 -35.51 -9.77
C MET A 475 18.76 -34.05 -9.47
N GLN A 476 19.40 -33.37 -10.43
CA GLN A 476 19.88 -32.02 -10.24
C GLN A 476 19.44 -31.13 -11.39
N ALA A 477 19.10 -29.90 -11.07
CA ALA A 477 18.90 -28.83 -12.02
C ALA A 477 19.45 -27.53 -11.45
N SER A 478 19.88 -26.63 -12.30
CA SER A 478 20.38 -25.32 -11.90
C SER A 478 19.99 -24.26 -12.92
N SER A 479 19.90 -23.03 -12.46
CA SER A 479 19.68 -21.84 -13.29
C SER A 479 20.59 -20.72 -12.81
N LEU A 480 21.44 -20.21 -13.71
CA LEU A 480 22.31 -19.06 -13.46
C LEU A 480 21.70 -17.82 -14.14
N ASN A 481 21.30 -16.84 -13.34
CA ASN A 481 20.74 -15.59 -13.83
C ASN A 481 21.55 -14.40 -13.29
N GLY A 482 22.40 -13.84 -14.16
CA GLY A 482 23.40 -12.86 -13.73
C GLY A 482 24.47 -13.49 -12.86
N ASP A 483 24.58 -13.07 -11.60
CA ASP A 483 25.48 -13.61 -10.57
C ASP A 483 24.77 -14.53 -9.56
N THR A 484 23.50 -14.80 -9.79
CA THR A 484 22.67 -15.62 -8.89
C THR A 484 22.48 -17.02 -9.48
N LEU A 485 23.08 -18.00 -8.84
CA LEU A 485 22.92 -19.41 -9.14
C LEU A 485 21.89 -20.04 -8.22
N ARG A 486 20.85 -20.64 -8.80
CA ARG A 486 19.87 -21.47 -8.11
C ARG A 486 20.14 -22.93 -8.43
N VAL A 487 20.23 -23.73 -7.38
CA VAL A 487 20.50 -25.18 -7.51
C VAL A 487 19.40 -25.93 -6.78
N ILE A 488 18.84 -26.93 -7.45
CA ILE A 488 17.90 -27.86 -6.87
C ILE A 488 18.41 -29.28 -7.00
N ALA A 489 18.27 -30.06 -5.94
CA ALA A 489 18.57 -31.48 -5.97
C ALA A 489 17.46 -32.26 -5.27
N TYR A 490 16.93 -33.28 -5.92
CA TYR A 490 15.76 -34.00 -5.43
C TYR A 490 15.81 -35.48 -5.79
N SER A 491 15.11 -36.27 -4.96
CA SER A 491 15.03 -37.70 -5.13
C SER A 491 13.73 -38.10 -5.81
N LEU A 492 13.82 -38.71 -7.00
CA LEU A 492 12.68 -39.33 -7.67
C LEU A 492 12.36 -40.76 -7.19
N ASP A 493 13.31 -41.41 -6.54
CA ASP A 493 13.22 -42.83 -6.15
C ASP A 493 13.17 -43.05 -4.63
N GLY A 494 12.94 -41.98 -3.86
CA GLY A 494 12.80 -42.04 -2.41
C GLY A 494 14.12 -42.14 -1.63
N ARG A 495 15.27 -41.94 -2.28
CA ARG A 495 16.56 -41.87 -1.56
C ARG A 495 16.61 -40.63 -0.68
N THR A 496 17.39 -40.71 0.38
CA THR A 496 17.62 -39.57 1.27
C THR A 496 19.09 -39.42 1.60
N ILE A 497 19.48 -38.20 1.91
CA ILE A 497 20.74 -37.93 2.62
C ILE A 497 20.46 -38.23 4.09
N PRO A 498 21.28 -39.08 4.73
CA PRO A 498 21.09 -39.44 6.16
C PRO A 498 21.13 -38.19 7.06
N SER A 499 20.47 -38.29 8.22
CA SER A 499 20.61 -37.28 9.29
C SER A 499 22.06 -37.16 9.76
N GLY A 500 22.44 -35.96 10.22
CA GLY A 500 23.78 -35.60 10.63
C GLY A 500 24.45 -34.61 9.68
N LYS A 501 25.78 -34.52 9.77
CA LYS A 501 26.59 -33.60 8.97
C LYS A 501 26.94 -34.19 7.60
N SER A 502 26.66 -33.47 6.54
CA SER A 502 26.97 -33.83 5.16
C SER A 502 27.55 -32.64 4.39
N ARG A 503 28.71 -32.79 3.77
CA ARG A 503 29.25 -31.81 2.83
C ARG A 503 28.47 -31.91 1.52
N ILE A 504 27.83 -30.81 1.09
CA ILE A 504 26.94 -30.83 -0.06
C ILE A 504 27.48 -30.04 -1.26
N MET A 505 28.40 -29.10 -1.04
CA MET A 505 28.97 -28.26 -2.10
C MET A 505 30.27 -27.63 -1.63
N ARG A 506 31.19 -27.29 -2.54
CA ARG A 506 32.32 -26.42 -2.26
C ARG A 506 32.13 -25.07 -2.91
N LEU A 507 32.03 -24.02 -2.10
CA LEU A 507 31.81 -22.67 -2.63
C LEU A 507 33.12 -22.07 -3.14
N PRO A 508 33.13 -21.50 -4.37
CA PRO A 508 34.20 -20.65 -4.85
C PRO A 508 34.36 -19.41 -3.96
N ALA A 509 35.53 -18.79 -4.00
CA ALA A 509 35.77 -17.54 -3.27
C ALA A 509 34.83 -16.42 -3.72
N GLY A 510 34.23 -15.71 -2.76
CA GLY A 510 33.29 -14.61 -3.03
C GLY A 510 31.85 -15.05 -3.29
N VAL A 511 31.55 -16.34 -3.30
CA VAL A 511 30.17 -16.83 -3.42
C VAL A 511 29.50 -16.88 -2.05
N THR A 512 28.29 -16.36 -1.96
CA THR A 512 27.48 -16.30 -0.75
C THR A 512 26.20 -17.12 -0.91
N LEU A 513 25.90 -17.99 0.06
CA LEU A 513 24.59 -18.62 0.18
C LEU A 513 23.62 -17.60 0.79
N VAL A 514 22.56 -17.25 0.07
CA VAL A 514 21.55 -16.28 0.48
C VAL A 514 20.19 -16.90 0.77
N GLY A 515 19.95 -18.12 0.32
CA GLY A 515 18.72 -18.86 0.55
C GLY A 515 18.94 -20.36 0.51
N ALA A 516 18.23 -21.09 1.39
CA ALA A 516 18.20 -22.55 1.36
C ALA A 516 16.86 -23.06 1.89
N SER A 517 16.29 -24.06 1.21
CA SER A 517 15.15 -24.83 1.70
C SER A 517 15.36 -26.33 1.46
N PHE A 518 14.69 -27.13 2.27
CA PHE A 518 14.90 -28.57 2.29
C PHE A 518 13.57 -29.30 2.44
N SER A 519 13.53 -30.56 2.01
CA SER A 519 12.38 -31.43 2.20
C SER A 519 12.82 -32.80 2.72
N ASP A 520 12.00 -33.41 3.57
CA ASP A 520 12.12 -34.81 3.90
C ASP A 520 11.45 -35.70 2.84
N ALA A 521 11.54 -37.03 3.01
CA ALA A 521 10.96 -38.01 2.10
C ALA A 521 9.40 -38.04 2.07
N LYS A 522 8.73 -37.35 2.99
CA LYS A 522 7.27 -37.25 3.08
C LYS A 522 6.73 -35.91 2.59
N ALA A 523 7.56 -35.14 1.88
CA ALA A 523 7.24 -33.80 1.40
C ALA A 523 6.98 -32.77 2.52
N ASN A 524 7.55 -32.97 3.72
CA ASN A 524 7.56 -31.93 4.73
C ASN A 524 8.64 -30.90 4.42
N SER A 525 8.29 -29.63 4.45
CA SER A 525 9.27 -28.54 4.37
C SER A 525 10.12 -28.50 5.62
N LEU A 526 11.43 -28.43 5.44
CA LEU A 526 12.40 -28.33 6.51
C LEU A 526 13.10 -26.97 6.40
N ARG A 527 12.98 -26.14 7.43
CA ARG A 527 13.57 -24.80 7.41
C ARG A 527 15.06 -24.80 7.73
N SER A 528 15.79 -23.89 7.12
CA SER A 528 17.15 -23.54 7.55
C SER A 528 17.09 -22.82 8.90
N GLY A 529 17.73 -23.38 9.92
CA GLY A 529 17.87 -22.75 11.24
C GLY A 529 18.99 -21.71 11.22
N GLY A 530 18.65 -20.44 11.48
CA GLY A 530 19.56 -19.31 11.51
C GLY A 530 19.52 -18.48 10.21
N ASP A 531 20.07 -17.26 10.26
CA ASP A 531 20.24 -16.42 9.08
C ASP A 531 21.18 -17.13 8.10
N ALA A 532 20.65 -17.63 6.99
CA ALA A 532 21.36 -18.49 6.02
C ALA A 532 22.36 -17.70 5.14
N ILE A 533 22.90 -16.60 5.64
CA ILE A 533 23.91 -15.83 4.92
C ILE A 533 25.29 -16.38 5.29
N VAL A 534 25.85 -17.19 4.41
CA VAL A 534 27.18 -17.78 4.59
C VAL A 534 28.05 -17.38 3.42
N THR A 535 29.03 -16.51 3.66
CA THR A 535 29.95 -16.02 2.62
C THR A 535 31.26 -16.81 2.66
N SER A 536 31.71 -17.31 1.52
CA SER A 536 33.00 -18.00 1.40
C SER A 536 34.16 -17.00 1.59
N ASN A 537 35.15 -17.38 2.36
CA ASN A 537 36.38 -16.61 2.53
C ASN A 537 37.17 -16.60 1.23
N ALA A 538 37.58 -15.44 0.73
CA ALA A 538 38.52 -15.36 -0.37
C ALA A 538 39.88 -15.86 0.07
N PRO A 539 40.51 -16.85 -0.62
CA PRO A 539 41.89 -17.20 -0.32
C PRO A 539 42.80 -16.01 -0.66
N ILE A 540 43.64 -15.62 0.28
CA ILE A 540 44.59 -14.50 0.12
C ILE A 540 45.51 -14.68 -1.09
N GLU A 541 45.67 -15.88 -1.62
CA GLU A 541 46.52 -16.20 -2.79
C GLU A 541 45.92 -15.73 -4.16
N ALA A 542 44.63 -15.40 -4.25
CA ALA A 542 44.05 -14.97 -5.51
C ALA A 542 44.44 -13.52 -5.89
N ILE A 543 44.85 -12.70 -4.92
CA ILE A 543 45.24 -11.30 -5.15
C ILE A 543 46.65 -11.20 -5.71
N SER A 544 47.56 -12.12 -5.37
CA SER A 544 48.94 -12.13 -5.85
C SER A 544 49.10 -12.61 -7.30
N ARG A 545 48.14 -13.34 -7.85
CA ARG A 545 48.14 -13.78 -9.25
C ARG A 545 47.63 -12.73 -10.25
N LEU A 546 46.78 -11.81 -9.80
CA LEU A 546 46.28 -10.71 -10.63
C LEU A 546 47.34 -9.60 -10.84
N GLU A 547 48.21 -9.37 -9.85
CA GLU A 547 49.33 -8.44 -10.01
C GLU A 547 50.48 -8.99 -10.91
N ALA A 548 50.61 -10.30 -11.01
CA ALA A 548 51.65 -10.92 -11.86
C ALA A 548 51.34 -10.91 -13.37
N VAL A 549 50.09 -10.68 -13.76
CA VAL A 549 49.67 -10.64 -15.19
C VAL A 549 49.74 -9.23 -15.77
N SER A 550 49.86 -8.19 -14.96
CA SER A 550 49.92 -6.78 -15.43
C SER A 550 51.35 -6.30 -15.82
N ASN A 551 52.39 -7.12 -15.69
CA ASN A 551 53.79 -6.77 -15.97
C ASN A 551 54.42 -7.53 -17.14
N TYR A 552 53.69 -7.78 -18.23
CA TYR A 552 54.34 -8.15 -19.52
C TYR A 552 54.22 -6.97 -20.50
N PRO A 553 55.36 -6.64 -21.16
CA PRO A 553 55.54 -5.43 -21.98
C PRO A 553 54.74 -5.39 -23.29
#